data_c9152a7d0b2cb9551b118a18b694d7db
#
_entry.id   c9152a7d0b2cb9551b118a18b694d7db
#
_cell.length_a   1.000
_cell.length_b   1.000
_cell.length_c   1.000
_cell.angle_alpha   90.00
_cell.angle_beta   90.00
_cell.angle_gamma   90.00
#
_symmetry.space_group_name_H-M   'P 1'
#
loop_
_entity.id
_entity.type
_entity.pdbx_description
1 polymer ?
#
loop_
_entity_poly.entity_id
_entity_poly.type
_entity_poly.pdbx_seq_one_letter_code
_entity_poly.pdbx_strand_id
1 'polypeptide(L)'
;MANFINMYRQLLSLPLSALVKNNPIPANPIEELSLNIHQPIVYVLPYTSQTDFVIFRRNCLALGLPDPAEKNEINGVKLPRYVYLDEGRRIFKSKGAKDETTTIFNKYLELHRTSESLDVQLIPVSVLWGRSPGQEDKSDLPNLRLLNGIQKTFAAIWFGRDTFVRFSQAVSLRYMVVEHGSDEKIAQKLARVAKMHFAKQRISATGPRLPNRQAMFNKLLQSEAIRRAIEDEAKSKNISIEKAQKEAYKILDEIAADVSHSSLRAVDRFLRWLWNKLYSGIDVQNSNRVRKLALEGHE
;
A
#
# COMPACT_ATOMS: atom_id res chain seq x y z
N MET A 1 -8.65 -12.18 24.71
CA MET A 1 -8.13 -11.83 23.38
C MET A 1 -7.97 -10.30 23.19
N ALA A 2 -8.96 -9.47 23.51
CA ALA A 2 -8.86 -8.01 23.37
C ALA A 2 -7.70 -7.37 24.18
N ASN A 3 -7.47 -7.78 25.42
CA ASN A 3 -6.36 -7.27 26.25
C ASN A 3 -4.98 -7.61 25.67
N PHE A 4 -4.82 -8.78 25.07
CA PHE A 4 -3.57 -9.19 24.43
C PHE A 4 -3.27 -8.35 23.18
N ILE A 5 -4.30 -8.06 22.37
CA ILE A 5 -4.16 -7.21 21.18
C ILE A 5 -3.79 -5.77 21.57
N ASN A 6 -4.38 -5.24 22.65
CA ASN A 6 -4.06 -3.90 23.15
C ASN A 6 -2.64 -3.82 23.70
N MET A 7 -2.20 -4.81 24.47
CA MET A 7 -0.83 -4.92 24.97
C MET A 7 0.17 -5.02 23.82
N TYR A 8 -0.12 -5.83 22.81
CA TYR A 8 0.71 -5.96 21.60
C TYR A 8 0.80 -4.65 20.82
N ARG A 9 -0.31 -3.91 20.67
CA ARG A 9 -0.35 -2.58 20.04
C ARG A 9 0.49 -1.56 20.81
N GLN A 10 0.44 -1.57 22.14
CA GLN A 10 1.27 -0.70 22.98
C GLN A 10 2.76 -1.02 22.84
N LEU A 11 3.11 -2.30 22.84
CA LEU A 11 4.51 -2.73 22.65
C LEU A 11 5.08 -2.32 21.28
N LEU A 12 4.27 -2.40 20.23
CA LEU A 12 4.65 -1.96 18.89
C LEU A 12 4.72 -0.44 18.74
N SER A 13 3.96 0.31 19.52
CA SER A 13 3.87 1.77 19.38
C SER A 13 5.19 2.48 19.66
N LEU A 14 5.97 2.05 20.66
CA LEU A 14 7.23 2.66 21.05
C LEU A 14 8.29 2.59 19.93
N PRO A 15 8.68 1.40 19.41
CA PRO A 15 9.70 1.33 18.36
C PRO A 15 9.22 1.97 17.03
N LEU A 16 7.94 1.82 16.69
CA LEU A 16 7.41 2.43 15.47
C LEU A 16 7.37 3.96 15.58
N SER A 17 7.13 4.52 16.78
CA SER A 17 7.12 5.96 16.97
C SER A 17 8.49 6.61 16.78
N ALA A 18 9.54 5.92 17.18
CA ALA A 18 10.92 6.42 17.08
C ALA A 18 11.53 6.23 15.70
N LEU A 19 11.13 5.15 14.98
CA LEU A 19 11.79 4.70 13.76
C LEU A 19 11.04 5.09 12.48
N VAL A 20 9.74 5.35 12.57
CA VAL A 20 8.90 5.60 11.39
C VAL A 20 8.48 7.06 11.32
N LYS A 21 8.85 7.72 10.24
CA LYS A 21 8.39 9.06 9.90
C LYS A 21 7.03 8.95 9.22
N ASN A 22 6.03 9.59 9.81
CA ASN A 22 4.66 9.56 9.33
C ASN A 22 4.36 10.81 8.50
N ASN A 23 3.85 10.59 7.30
CA ASN A 23 3.43 11.67 6.42
C ASN A 23 1.93 11.47 6.10
N PRO A 24 1.03 12.24 6.73
CA PRO A 24 -0.39 12.19 6.38
C PRO A 24 -0.65 12.82 5.01
N ILE A 25 -1.57 12.25 4.25
CA ILE A 25 -2.03 12.77 2.96
C ILE A 25 -3.56 12.76 2.97
N PRO A 26 -4.23 13.91 2.87
CA PRO A 26 -3.67 15.24 2.85
C PRO A 26 -3.07 15.67 4.21
N ALA A 27 -2.34 16.77 4.26
CA ALA A 27 -1.68 17.23 5.48
C ALA A 27 -2.68 17.61 6.57
N ASN A 28 -3.79 18.24 6.19
CA ASN A 28 -4.91 18.56 7.05
C ASN A 28 -6.21 17.92 6.54
N PRO A 29 -6.46 16.63 6.85
CA PRO A 29 -7.61 15.91 6.31
C PRO A 29 -8.96 16.45 6.79
N ILE A 30 -9.01 17.13 7.95
CA ILE A 30 -10.27 17.68 8.45
C ILE A 30 -10.76 18.79 7.51
N GLU A 31 -9.91 19.73 7.17
CA GLU A 31 -10.26 20.85 6.29
C GLU A 31 -10.32 20.43 4.82
N GLU A 32 -9.27 19.75 4.33
CA GLU A 32 -9.14 19.41 2.91
C GLU A 32 -10.18 18.40 2.43
N LEU A 33 -10.66 17.51 3.31
CA LEU A 33 -11.71 16.54 2.99
C LEU A 33 -13.08 16.96 3.54
N SER A 34 -13.18 18.17 4.14
CA SER A 34 -14.42 18.72 4.73
C SER A 34 -15.07 17.74 5.72
N LEU A 35 -14.27 17.14 6.60
CA LEU A 35 -14.75 16.16 7.56
C LEU A 35 -15.49 16.83 8.72
N ASN A 36 -16.65 16.34 9.05
CA ASN A 36 -17.39 16.76 10.23
C ASN A 36 -17.07 15.87 11.43
N ILE A 37 -16.18 16.31 12.31
CA ILE A 37 -15.74 15.53 13.49
C ILE A 37 -16.85 15.33 14.54
N HIS A 38 -17.95 16.11 14.47
CA HIS A 38 -19.10 15.97 15.37
C HIS A 38 -20.06 14.87 14.92
N GLN A 39 -19.94 14.39 13.69
CA GLN A 39 -20.69 13.26 13.19
C GLN A 39 -19.89 11.95 13.37
N PRO A 40 -20.56 10.81 13.51
CA PRO A 40 -19.87 9.54 13.61
C PRO A 40 -19.00 9.25 12.40
N ILE A 41 -17.74 8.91 12.66
CA ILE A 41 -16.75 8.55 11.64
C ILE A 41 -16.50 7.04 11.73
N VAL A 42 -16.45 6.38 10.59
CA VAL A 42 -16.02 4.98 10.44
C VAL A 42 -14.87 4.91 9.45
N TYR A 43 -13.73 4.49 9.93
CA TYR A 43 -12.55 4.31 9.09
C TYR A 43 -12.59 2.96 8.39
N VAL A 44 -12.43 2.96 7.08
CA VAL A 44 -12.41 1.75 6.26
C VAL A 44 -10.97 1.47 5.84
N LEU A 45 -10.46 0.31 6.23
CA LEU A 45 -9.09 -0.13 5.91
C LEU A 45 -9.12 -1.29 4.91
N PRO A 46 -8.14 -1.39 4.00
CA PRO A 46 -8.16 -2.38 2.93
C PRO A 46 -7.96 -3.82 3.43
N TYR A 47 -7.17 -4.01 4.49
CA TYR A 47 -6.83 -5.34 5.04
C TYR A 47 -6.42 -5.28 6.51
N THR A 48 -6.52 -6.39 7.19
CA THR A 48 -6.14 -6.51 8.62
C THR A 48 -4.62 -6.43 8.79
N SER A 49 -4.14 -5.41 9.50
CA SER A 49 -2.74 -5.24 9.87
C SER A 49 -2.64 -4.46 11.18
N GLN A 50 -2.04 -5.05 12.19
CA GLN A 50 -1.87 -4.38 13.49
C GLN A 50 -0.85 -3.25 13.42
N THR A 51 0.23 -3.44 12.66
CA THR A 51 1.27 -2.43 12.45
C THR A 51 0.70 -1.19 11.74
N ASP A 52 -0.07 -1.41 10.67
CA ASP A 52 -0.70 -0.32 9.93
C ASP A 52 -1.74 0.40 10.81
N PHE A 53 -2.46 -0.34 11.65
CA PHE A 53 -3.42 0.22 12.59
C PHE A 53 -2.76 1.14 13.64
N VAL A 54 -1.62 0.75 14.19
CA VAL A 54 -0.88 1.56 15.18
C VAL A 54 -0.42 2.89 14.53
N ILE A 55 0.13 2.83 13.32
CA ILE A 55 0.57 4.03 12.59
C ILE A 55 -0.62 4.92 12.24
N PHE A 56 -1.70 4.34 11.73
CA PHE A 56 -2.93 5.02 11.40
C PHE A 56 -3.53 5.73 12.63
N ARG A 57 -3.69 5.00 13.75
CA ARG A 57 -4.19 5.57 15.01
C ARG A 57 -3.37 6.77 15.48
N ARG A 58 -2.03 6.64 15.43
CA ARG A 58 -1.13 7.73 15.79
C ARG A 58 -1.35 8.97 14.93
N ASN A 59 -1.54 8.80 13.62
CA ASN A 59 -1.86 9.91 12.72
C ASN A 59 -3.22 10.54 13.06
N CYS A 60 -4.25 9.74 13.33
CA CYS A 60 -5.55 10.28 13.75
C CYS A 60 -5.43 11.16 14.99
N LEU A 61 -4.75 10.66 16.03
CA LEU A 61 -4.56 11.42 17.27
C LEU A 61 -3.75 12.69 17.06
N ALA A 62 -2.70 12.66 16.24
CA ALA A 62 -1.88 13.83 15.92
C ALA A 62 -2.62 14.89 15.12
N LEU A 63 -3.61 14.48 14.32
CA LEU A 63 -4.43 15.36 13.47
C LEU A 63 -5.74 15.81 14.12
N GLY A 64 -5.99 15.45 15.37
CA GLY A 64 -7.25 15.78 16.07
C GLY A 64 -8.46 14.99 15.55
N LEU A 65 -8.25 13.91 14.83
CA LEU A 65 -9.32 13.01 14.38
C LEU A 65 -9.74 12.07 15.51
N PRO A 66 -11.01 11.61 15.52
CA PRO A 66 -11.49 10.66 16.52
C PRO A 66 -10.65 9.38 16.57
N ASP A 67 -10.32 8.91 17.79
CA ASP A 67 -9.51 7.71 17.99
C ASP A 67 -10.17 6.46 17.36
N PRO A 68 -9.55 5.83 16.37
CA PRO A 68 -10.11 4.63 15.75
C PRO A 68 -10.21 3.41 16.69
N ALA A 69 -9.46 3.40 17.80
CA ALA A 69 -9.53 2.31 18.79
C ALA A 69 -10.78 2.39 19.68
N GLU A 70 -11.42 3.55 19.74
CA GLU A 70 -12.66 3.75 20.45
C GLU A 70 -13.87 3.27 19.63
N LYS A 71 -15.02 3.21 20.30
CA LYS A 71 -16.29 2.88 19.65
C LYS A 71 -17.12 4.12 19.44
N ASN A 72 -17.89 4.18 18.36
CA ASN A 72 -18.96 5.13 18.21
C ASN A 72 -20.13 4.69 19.10
N GLU A 73 -20.62 5.57 19.94
CA GLU A 73 -21.83 5.38 20.72
C GLU A 73 -22.96 6.16 20.09
N ILE A 74 -23.95 5.47 19.54
CA ILE A 74 -25.09 6.03 18.81
C ILE A 74 -26.34 5.41 19.39
N ASN A 75 -27.23 6.22 19.94
CA ASN A 75 -28.48 5.76 20.58
C ASN A 75 -28.27 4.59 21.56
N GLY A 76 -27.19 4.63 22.36
CA GLY A 76 -26.85 3.58 23.31
C GLY A 76 -26.19 2.33 22.70
N VAL A 77 -26.06 2.26 21.39
CA VAL A 77 -25.37 1.16 20.70
C VAL A 77 -23.91 1.50 20.46
N LYS A 78 -23.00 0.62 20.91
CA LYS A 78 -21.55 0.78 20.75
C LYS A 78 -21.05 -0.01 19.54
N LEU A 79 -20.69 0.69 18.47
CA LEU A 79 -20.15 0.11 17.23
C LEU A 79 -18.67 0.44 17.02
N PRO A 80 -17.90 -0.45 16.39
CA PRO A 80 -16.48 -0.20 16.10
C PRO A 80 -16.33 0.98 15.14
N ARG A 81 -15.36 1.85 15.42
CA ARG A 81 -15.05 3.04 14.60
C ARG A 81 -14.15 2.70 13.39
N TYR A 82 -13.77 1.45 13.21
CA TYR A 82 -13.02 1.00 12.04
C TYR A 82 -13.50 -0.36 11.54
N VAL A 83 -13.28 -0.61 10.26
CA VAL A 83 -13.66 -1.85 9.57
C VAL A 83 -12.54 -2.24 8.59
N TYR A 84 -12.24 -3.53 8.53
CA TYR A 84 -11.33 -4.09 7.53
C TYR A 84 -12.13 -4.73 6.37
N LEU A 85 -11.84 -4.38 5.13
CA LEU A 85 -12.49 -4.95 3.95
C LEU A 85 -12.06 -6.39 3.65
N ASP A 86 -10.83 -6.73 4.03
CA ASP A 86 -10.27 -8.06 3.89
C ASP A 86 -9.69 -8.48 5.24
N GLU A 87 -10.30 -9.47 5.86
CA GLU A 87 -9.84 -10.00 7.14
C GLU A 87 -8.55 -10.84 7.03
N GLY A 88 -7.97 -10.95 5.83
CA GLY A 88 -6.85 -11.83 5.55
C GLY A 88 -7.28 -13.30 5.49
N ARG A 89 -6.39 -14.17 5.02
CA ARG A 89 -6.58 -15.63 5.08
C ARG A 89 -6.45 -16.09 6.53
N ARG A 90 -7.56 -16.14 7.25
CA ARG A 90 -7.62 -16.98 8.44
C ARG A 90 -7.51 -18.43 7.97
N ILE A 91 -6.49 -19.16 8.45
CA ILE A 91 -6.23 -20.57 8.12
C ILE A 91 -7.45 -21.45 8.45
N PHE A 92 -8.34 -20.97 9.32
CA PHE A 92 -9.59 -21.61 9.73
C PHE A 92 -10.80 -20.69 9.48
N LYS A 93 -11.08 -20.34 8.22
CA LYS A 93 -12.35 -19.69 7.91
C LYS A 93 -13.43 -20.76 7.82
N SER A 94 -14.32 -20.82 8.79
CA SER A 94 -15.56 -21.62 8.72
C SER A 94 -16.31 -21.20 7.46
N LYS A 95 -16.67 -22.16 6.58
CA LYS A 95 -17.59 -21.94 5.47
C LYS A 95 -18.91 -21.48 6.08
N GLY A 96 -19.25 -20.19 5.94
CA GLY A 96 -20.52 -19.63 6.47
C GLY A 96 -20.35 -18.45 7.46
N ALA A 97 -19.13 -18.04 7.81
CA ALA A 97 -18.95 -16.80 8.56
C ALA A 97 -19.46 -15.63 7.72
N LYS A 98 -20.51 -14.94 8.18
CA LYS A 98 -20.98 -13.68 7.59
C LYS A 98 -19.78 -12.72 7.56
N ASP A 99 -19.63 -12.02 6.45
CA ASP A 99 -18.59 -11.01 6.29
C ASP A 99 -18.79 -9.95 7.40
N GLU A 100 -17.84 -9.90 8.34
CA GLU A 100 -17.91 -9.01 9.53
C GLU A 100 -18.07 -7.54 9.08
N THR A 101 -17.46 -7.19 7.96
CA THR A 101 -17.57 -5.88 7.33
C THR A 101 -19.01 -5.53 6.95
N THR A 102 -19.69 -6.43 6.24
CA THR A 102 -21.07 -6.24 5.84
C THR A 102 -22.01 -6.21 7.05
N THR A 103 -21.71 -6.99 8.07
CA THR A 103 -22.48 -7.00 9.32
C THR A 103 -22.37 -5.66 10.05
N ILE A 104 -21.17 -5.07 10.13
CA ILE A 104 -20.97 -3.76 10.76
C ILE A 104 -21.65 -2.66 9.94
N PHE A 105 -21.50 -2.68 8.61
CA PHE A 105 -22.19 -1.71 7.74
C PHE A 105 -23.72 -1.80 7.86
N ASN A 106 -24.27 -3.00 7.93
CA ASN A 106 -25.71 -3.17 8.15
C ASN A 106 -26.16 -2.57 9.48
N LYS A 107 -25.41 -2.75 10.56
CA LYS A 107 -25.73 -2.13 11.87
C LYS A 107 -25.73 -0.60 11.80
N TYR A 108 -24.77 0.00 11.09
CA TYR A 108 -24.77 1.45 10.89
C TYR A 108 -25.94 1.91 10.00
N LEU A 109 -26.30 1.13 8.99
CA LEU A 109 -27.48 1.40 8.16
C LEU A 109 -28.79 1.32 8.95
N GLU A 110 -28.93 0.33 9.84
CA GLU A 110 -30.09 0.21 10.72
C GLU A 110 -30.22 1.41 11.66
N LEU A 111 -29.11 1.88 12.25
CA LEU A 111 -29.09 3.07 13.09
C LEU A 111 -29.46 4.34 12.31
N HIS A 112 -28.99 4.46 11.07
CA HIS A 112 -29.37 5.58 10.21
C HIS A 112 -30.87 5.57 9.89
N ARG A 113 -31.45 4.38 9.63
CA ARG A 113 -32.90 4.23 9.36
C ARG A 113 -33.77 4.62 10.57
N THR A 114 -33.27 4.39 11.79
CA THR A 114 -33.96 4.79 13.03
C THR A 114 -33.78 6.26 13.36
N SER A 115 -32.78 6.94 12.77
CA SER A 115 -32.49 8.36 13.03
C SER A 115 -32.00 9.02 11.73
N GLU A 116 -32.91 9.61 10.95
CA GLU A 116 -32.59 10.25 9.67
C GLU A 116 -31.65 11.47 9.80
N SER A 117 -31.58 12.09 10.99
CA SER A 117 -30.63 13.17 11.27
C SER A 117 -29.19 12.68 11.39
N LEU A 118 -28.98 11.38 11.65
CA LEU A 118 -27.68 10.77 11.79
C LEU A 118 -27.03 10.61 10.42
N ASP A 119 -25.87 11.21 10.20
CA ASP A 119 -25.03 10.89 9.06
C ASP A 119 -23.73 10.25 9.53
N VAL A 120 -23.36 9.13 8.92
CA VAL A 120 -22.13 8.41 9.23
C VAL A 120 -21.15 8.59 8.08
N GLN A 121 -19.99 9.13 8.40
CA GLN A 121 -18.92 9.37 7.43
C GLN A 121 -18.00 8.16 7.34
N LEU A 122 -18.00 7.49 6.18
CA LEU A 122 -17.10 6.37 5.89
C LEU A 122 -15.82 6.92 5.24
N ILE A 123 -14.70 6.87 5.95
CA ILE A 123 -13.42 7.41 5.48
C ILE A 123 -12.50 6.26 5.07
N PRO A 124 -12.22 6.08 3.76
CA PRO A 124 -11.23 5.11 3.33
C PRO A 124 -9.81 5.57 3.72
N VAL A 125 -9.06 4.68 4.39
CA VAL A 125 -7.70 4.96 4.84
C VAL A 125 -6.73 3.90 4.36
N SER A 126 -5.63 4.32 3.75
CA SER A 126 -4.54 3.45 3.29
C SER A 126 -3.24 3.81 4.00
N VAL A 127 -2.57 2.82 4.54
CA VAL A 127 -1.20 2.97 5.04
C VAL A 127 -0.24 2.41 3.98
N LEU A 128 0.55 3.30 3.41
CA LEU A 128 1.50 2.99 2.35
C LEU A 128 2.91 3.06 2.92
N TRP A 129 3.65 1.98 2.79
CA TRP A 129 5.05 1.92 3.19
C TRP A 129 5.92 2.34 2.01
N GLY A 130 6.81 3.31 2.24
CA GLY A 130 7.77 3.75 1.24
C GLY A 130 8.66 2.58 0.81
N ARG A 131 8.61 2.26 -0.48
CA ARG A 131 9.45 1.24 -1.10
C ARG A 131 10.37 1.89 -2.10
N SER A 132 11.59 1.39 -2.19
CA SER A 132 12.44 1.71 -3.33
C SER A 132 11.77 1.21 -4.62
N PRO A 133 11.71 2.04 -5.66
CA PRO A 133 11.19 1.61 -6.97
C PRO A 133 11.89 0.32 -7.43
N GLY A 134 11.14 -0.61 -8.02
CA GLY A 134 11.69 -1.84 -8.60
C GLY A 134 11.69 -3.08 -7.72
N GLN A 135 11.21 -3.02 -6.47
CA GLN A 135 11.07 -4.24 -5.62
C GLN A 135 9.70 -4.91 -5.70
N GLU A 136 8.82 -4.46 -6.57
CA GLU A 136 7.45 -4.98 -6.61
C GLU A 136 7.33 -6.37 -7.25
N ASP A 137 8.29 -6.78 -8.06
CA ASP A 137 8.22 -7.99 -8.90
C ASP A 137 8.96 -9.21 -8.36
N LYS A 138 9.73 -9.09 -7.27
CA LYS A 138 10.32 -10.28 -6.66
C LYS A 138 9.27 -10.99 -5.84
N SER A 139 8.63 -11.97 -6.46
CA SER A 139 7.68 -12.93 -5.88
C SER A 139 8.20 -13.67 -4.65
N ASP A 140 9.47 -13.53 -4.31
CA ASP A 140 10.12 -14.20 -3.19
C ASP A 140 10.17 -13.39 -1.90
N LEU A 141 9.86 -12.09 -1.94
CA LEU A 141 9.57 -11.38 -0.71
C LEU A 141 8.11 -11.65 -0.34
N PRO A 142 7.86 -12.24 0.82
CA PRO A 142 6.50 -12.50 1.27
C PRO A 142 5.73 -11.18 1.17
N ASN A 143 4.60 -11.22 0.45
CA ASN A 143 3.71 -10.07 0.35
C ASN A 143 3.60 -9.47 1.74
N LEU A 144 3.94 -8.17 1.93
CA LEU A 144 3.82 -7.48 3.22
C LEU A 144 2.43 -7.63 3.84
N ARG A 145 1.42 -7.99 3.01
CA ARG A 145 0.08 -8.39 3.43
C ARG A 145 0.03 -9.71 4.21
N LEU A 146 0.97 -10.63 3.96
CA LEU A 146 1.00 -11.96 4.57
C LEU A 146 1.98 -12.04 5.74
N LEU A 147 2.81 -11.01 5.93
CA LEU A 147 3.74 -10.96 7.05
C LEU A 147 2.99 -10.74 8.36
N ASN A 148 3.32 -11.53 9.37
CA ASN A 148 2.90 -11.27 10.74
C ASN A 148 3.43 -9.91 11.19
N GLY A 149 2.74 -9.25 12.14
CA GLY A 149 3.07 -7.90 12.59
C GLY A 149 4.55 -7.70 12.98
N ILE A 150 5.20 -8.71 13.55
CA ILE A 150 6.63 -8.71 13.91
C ILE A 150 7.51 -8.63 12.64
N GLN A 151 7.22 -9.45 11.63
CA GLN A 151 7.96 -9.44 10.37
C GLN A 151 7.79 -8.14 9.61
N LYS A 152 6.59 -7.53 9.65
CA LYS A 152 6.35 -6.19 9.09
C LYS A 152 7.16 -5.12 9.80
N THR A 153 7.26 -5.20 11.12
CA THR A 153 8.06 -4.26 11.91
C THR A 153 9.55 -4.36 11.55
N PHE A 154 10.07 -5.57 11.44
CA PHE A 154 11.45 -5.78 10.97
C PHE A 154 11.65 -5.32 9.52
N ALA A 155 10.72 -5.61 8.63
CA ALA A 155 10.76 -5.14 7.25
C ALA A 155 10.71 -3.60 7.17
N ALA A 156 9.90 -2.95 8.00
CA ALA A 156 9.82 -1.49 8.08
C ALA A 156 11.13 -0.86 8.57
N ILE A 157 11.75 -1.46 9.59
CA ILE A 157 13.05 -1.01 10.11
C ILE A 157 14.15 -1.19 9.06
N TRP A 158 14.09 -2.27 8.28
CA TRP A 158 15.14 -2.61 7.31
C TRP A 158 15.00 -1.90 5.97
N PHE A 159 13.76 -1.73 5.48
CA PHE A 159 13.50 -1.29 4.10
C PHE A 159 13.01 0.15 3.97
N GLY A 160 12.57 0.81 5.01
CA GLY A 160 12.12 2.19 4.88
C GLY A 160 11.52 2.75 6.15
N ARG A 161 11.89 3.99 6.43
CA ARG A 161 11.42 4.76 7.59
C ARG A 161 10.23 5.66 7.25
N ASP A 162 9.90 5.82 5.97
CA ASP A 162 8.84 6.71 5.53
C ASP A 162 7.54 5.91 5.33
N THR A 163 6.49 6.37 5.98
CA THR A 163 5.14 5.87 5.79
C THR A 163 4.21 7.01 5.42
N PHE A 164 3.28 6.73 4.52
CA PHE A 164 2.23 7.66 4.14
C PHE A 164 0.90 7.10 4.63
N VAL A 165 0.18 7.90 5.40
CA VAL A 165 -1.20 7.58 5.78
C VAL A 165 -2.12 8.44 4.94
N ARG A 166 -2.77 7.82 3.96
CA ARG A 166 -3.66 8.51 3.04
C ARG A 166 -5.09 8.38 3.50
N PHE A 167 -5.70 9.52 3.80
CA PHE A 167 -7.13 9.67 4.03
C PHE A 167 -7.79 10.03 2.70
N SER A 168 -8.89 9.38 2.37
CA SER A 168 -9.66 9.67 1.17
C SER A 168 -10.94 10.37 1.53
N GLN A 169 -11.58 10.98 0.53
CA GLN A 169 -12.85 11.66 0.71
C GLN A 169 -13.87 10.74 1.39
N ALA A 170 -14.56 11.28 2.39
CA ALA A 170 -15.58 10.56 3.12
C ALA A 170 -16.79 10.27 2.21
N VAL A 171 -17.36 9.10 2.37
CA VAL A 171 -18.63 8.73 1.77
C VAL A 171 -19.70 8.83 2.85
N SER A 172 -20.69 9.71 2.65
CA SER A 172 -21.84 9.84 3.54
C SER A 172 -22.74 8.61 3.42
N LEU A 173 -23.08 8.00 4.54
CA LEU A 173 -23.99 6.88 4.57
C LEU A 173 -25.40 7.31 4.14
N ARG A 174 -25.80 8.52 4.53
CA ARG A 174 -27.07 9.14 4.10
C ARG A 174 -27.15 9.25 2.59
N TYR A 175 -26.10 9.77 1.95
CA TYR A 175 -26.05 9.87 0.50
C TYR A 175 -26.25 8.51 -0.17
N MET A 176 -25.59 7.48 0.34
CA MET A 176 -25.72 6.12 -0.20
C MET A 176 -27.13 5.54 -0.03
N VAL A 177 -27.82 5.86 1.05
CA VAL A 177 -29.20 5.42 1.28
C VAL A 177 -30.17 6.16 0.35
N VAL A 178 -29.99 7.46 0.15
CA VAL A 178 -30.80 8.28 -0.76
C VAL A 178 -30.66 7.82 -2.21
N GLU A 179 -29.42 7.59 -2.67
CA GLU A 179 -29.12 7.16 -4.05
C GLU A 179 -29.59 5.72 -4.36
N HIS A 180 -29.50 4.82 -3.39
CA HIS A 180 -29.75 3.39 -3.63
C HIS A 180 -30.99 2.84 -2.93
N GLY A 181 -31.73 3.69 -2.24
CA GLY A 181 -32.96 3.32 -1.54
C GLY A 181 -32.71 2.36 -0.38
N SER A 182 -33.75 1.58 -0.03
CA SER A 182 -33.72 0.61 1.07
C SER A 182 -33.21 -0.79 0.65
N ASP A 183 -32.39 -0.90 -0.38
CA ASP A 183 -31.85 -2.17 -0.85
C ASP A 183 -31.05 -2.86 0.26
N GLU A 184 -31.42 -4.08 0.62
CA GLU A 184 -30.71 -4.90 1.62
C GLU A 184 -29.23 -5.14 1.25
N LYS A 185 -28.87 -4.93 -0.03
CA LYS A 185 -27.52 -5.13 -0.55
C LYS A 185 -26.62 -3.88 -0.47
N ILE A 186 -27.11 -2.77 0.12
CA ILE A 186 -26.30 -1.53 0.23
C ILE A 186 -24.96 -1.79 0.91
N ALA A 187 -24.92 -2.54 2.01
CA ALA A 187 -23.69 -2.88 2.70
C ALA A 187 -22.68 -3.63 1.80
N GLN A 188 -23.17 -4.53 0.95
CA GLN A 188 -22.36 -5.25 -0.02
C GLN A 188 -21.85 -4.31 -1.14
N LYS A 189 -22.72 -3.39 -1.60
CA LYS A 189 -22.32 -2.35 -2.57
C LYS A 189 -21.22 -1.44 -2.00
N LEU A 190 -21.40 -0.96 -0.77
CA LEU A 190 -20.40 -0.17 -0.06
C LEU A 190 -19.06 -0.89 0.04
N ALA A 191 -19.07 -2.15 0.48
CA ALA A 191 -17.84 -2.95 0.57
C ALA A 191 -17.17 -3.13 -0.80
N ARG A 192 -17.95 -3.33 -1.87
CA ARG A 192 -17.45 -3.46 -3.25
C ARG A 192 -16.83 -2.16 -3.75
N VAL A 193 -17.53 -1.04 -3.58
CA VAL A 193 -17.03 0.29 -3.97
C VAL A 193 -15.75 0.62 -3.24
N ALA A 194 -15.69 0.38 -1.94
CA ALA A 194 -14.47 0.58 -1.15
C ALA A 194 -13.31 -0.31 -1.63
N LYS A 195 -13.55 -1.59 -1.97
CA LYS A 195 -12.54 -2.48 -2.57
C LYS A 195 -12.01 -1.95 -3.90
N MET A 196 -12.89 -1.46 -4.78
CA MET A 196 -12.50 -0.85 -6.05
C MET A 196 -11.69 0.44 -5.85
N HIS A 197 -12.09 1.27 -4.89
CA HIS A 197 -11.38 2.48 -4.54
C HIS A 197 -9.93 2.18 -4.10
N PHE A 198 -9.73 1.21 -3.21
CA PHE A 198 -8.38 0.81 -2.78
C PHE A 198 -7.57 0.16 -3.90
N ALA A 199 -8.19 -0.60 -4.78
CA ALA A 199 -7.52 -1.15 -5.95
C ALA A 199 -7.01 -0.04 -6.88
N LYS A 200 -7.85 0.97 -7.16
CA LYS A 200 -7.49 2.16 -7.95
C LYS A 200 -6.38 2.97 -7.28
N GLN A 201 -6.50 3.25 -5.99
CA GLN A 201 -5.45 3.98 -5.24
C GLN A 201 -4.11 3.25 -5.27
N ARG A 202 -4.13 1.93 -5.15
CA ARG A 202 -2.91 1.14 -5.22
C ARG A 202 -2.24 1.27 -6.59
N ILE A 203 -3.00 1.15 -7.68
CA ILE A 203 -2.47 1.33 -9.04
C ILE A 203 -1.89 2.75 -9.22
N SER A 204 -2.57 3.77 -8.68
CA SER A 204 -2.08 5.16 -8.74
C SER A 204 -0.81 5.39 -7.92
N ALA A 205 -0.63 4.68 -6.81
CA ALA A 205 0.52 4.83 -5.93
C ALA A 205 1.73 4.01 -6.37
N THR A 206 1.50 2.82 -6.97
CA THR A 206 2.56 1.87 -7.34
C THR A 206 2.79 1.79 -8.84
N GLY A 207 1.95 2.47 -9.63
CA GLY A 207 1.95 2.33 -11.08
C GLY A 207 1.25 1.05 -11.57
N PRO A 208 1.09 0.89 -12.87
CA PRO A 208 0.59 -0.34 -13.45
C PRO A 208 1.55 -1.48 -13.13
N ARG A 209 1.01 -2.61 -12.69
CA ARG A 209 1.83 -3.81 -12.53
C ARG A 209 2.40 -4.20 -13.88
N LEU A 210 3.71 -4.19 -13.98
CA LEU A 210 4.35 -4.84 -15.10
C LEU A 210 3.99 -6.33 -15.06
N PRO A 211 3.62 -6.93 -16.20
CA PRO A 211 3.39 -8.37 -16.25
C PRO A 211 4.65 -9.11 -15.80
N ASN A 212 4.46 -10.27 -15.18
CA ASN A 212 5.57 -11.14 -14.79
C ASN A 212 6.52 -11.29 -16.01
N ARG A 213 7.83 -11.23 -15.75
CA ARG A 213 8.91 -11.33 -16.74
C ARG A 213 8.65 -12.44 -17.77
N GLN A 214 8.25 -13.63 -17.30
CA GLN A 214 7.89 -14.74 -18.18
C GLN A 214 6.66 -14.43 -19.07
N ALA A 215 5.62 -13.80 -18.51
CA ALA A 215 4.45 -13.41 -19.27
C ALA A 215 4.78 -12.33 -20.30
N MET A 216 5.69 -11.40 -19.97
CA MET A 216 6.17 -10.39 -20.89
C MET A 216 7.00 -11.03 -22.01
N PHE A 217 7.92 -11.96 -21.71
CA PHE A 217 8.70 -12.69 -22.72
C PHE A 217 7.79 -13.49 -23.65
N ASN A 218 6.83 -14.23 -23.10
CA ASN A 218 5.87 -14.97 -23.91
C ASN A 218 5.08 -14.07 -24.85
N LYS A 219 4.66 -12.91 -24.37
CA LYS A 219 3.95 -11.91 -25.20
C LYS A 219 4.85 -11.32 -26.30
N LEU A 220 6.12 -11.05 -25.98
CA LEU A 220 7.09 -10.57 -26.96
C LEU A 220 7.38 -11.64 -28.02
N LEU A 221 7.61 -12.88 -27.63
CA LEU A 221 7.87 -14.00 -28.57
C LEU A 221 6.66 -14.31 -29.47
N GLN A 222 5.44 -13.97 -29.03
CA GLN A 222 4.21 -14.11 -29.82
C GLN A 222 3.98 -12.93 -30.76
N SER A 223 4.73 -11.82 -30.63
CA SER A 223 4.58 -10.69 -31.53
C SER A 223 5.01 -11.07 -32.94
N GLU A 224 4.30 -10.53 -33.94
CA GLU A 224 4.51 -10.91 -35.34
C GLU A 224 5.93 -10.57 -35.80
N ALA A 225 6.47 -9.43 -35.38
CA ALA A 225 7.82 -8.99 -35.74
C ALA A 225 8.91 -9.94 -35.23
N ILE A 226 8.82 -10.36 -33.97
CA ILE A 226 9.80 -11.28 -33.36
C ILE A 226 9.64 -12.69 -33.93
N ARG A 227 8.41 -13.13 -34.17
CA ARG A 227 8.16 -14.44 -34.78
C ARG A 227 8.77 -14.55 -36.17
N ARG A 228 8.62 -13.50 -37.02
CA ARG A 228 9.27 -13.46 -38.31
C ARG A 228 10.79 -13.49 -38.18
N ALA A 229 11.37 -12.72 -37.27
CA ALA A 229 12.81 -12.72 -37.05
C ALA A 229 13.31 -14.11 -36.59
N ILE A 230 12.56 -14.83 -35.74
CA ILE A 230 12.89 -16.20 -35.35
C ILE A 230 12.83 -17.18 -36.52
N GLU A 231 11.83 -17.05 -37.40
CA GLU A 231 11.70 -17.85 -38.64
C GLU A 231 12.84 -17.62 -39.62
N ASP A 232 13.23 -16.35 -39.81
CA ASP A 232 14.34 -15.97 -40.69
C ASP A 232 15.69 -16.48 -40.13
N GLU A 233 15.89 -16.35 -38.81
CA GLU A 233 17.07 -16.86 -38.12
C GLU A 233 17.16 -18.40 -38.19
N ALA A 234 16.04 -19.11 -38.02
CA ALA A 234 15.97 -20.56 -38.16
C ALA A 234 16.36 -20.99 -39.60
N LYS A 235 15.90 -20.30 -40.62
CA LYS A 235 16.27 -20.54 -42.02
C LYS A 235 17.74 -20.28 -42.28
N SER A 236 18.25 -19.14 -41.82
CA SER A 236 19.62 -18.71 -42.08
C SER A 236 20.65 -19.62 -41.45
N LYS A 237 20.37 -20.14 -40.23
CA LYS A 237 21.24 -21.02 -39.49
C LYS A 237 20.96 -22.53 -39.75
N ASN A 238 19.94 -22.82 -40.52
CA ASN A 238 19.50 -24.21 -40.81
C ASN A 238 19.22 -25.00 -39.50
N ILE A 239 18.51 -24.36 -38.58
CA ILE A 239 18.12 -24.96 -37.29
C ILE A 239 16.59 -25.04 -37.16
N SER A 240 16.09 -25.84 -36.24
CA SER A 240 14.65 -25.92 -35.99
C SER A 240 14.12 -24.62 -35.38
N ILE A 241 12.87 -24.28 -35.69
CA ILE A 241 12.20 -23.08 -35.12
C ILE A 241 12.19 -23.12 -33.58
N GLU A 242 12.01 -24.29 -32.97
CA GLU A 242 12.06 -24.46 -31.53
C GLU A 242 13.43 -24.10 -30.93
N LYS A 243 14.52 -24.43 -31.65
CA LYS A 243 15.87 -24.06 -31.22
C LYS A 243 16.11 -22.57 -31.34
N ALA A 244 15.69 -21.95 -32.45
CA ALA A 244 15.76 -20.52 -32.65
C ALA A 244 14.92 -19.75 -31.60
N GLN A 245 13.74 -20.25 -31.24
CA GLN A 245 12.91 -19.67 -30.18
C GLN A 245 13.58 -19.74 -28.80
N LYS A 246 14.27 -20.86 -28.49
CA LYS A 246 15.05 -20.97 -27.24
C LYS A 246 16.22 -19.98 -27.20
N GLU A 247 16.89 -19.77 -28.34
CA GLU A 247 17.96 -18.77 -28.45
C GLU A 247 17.40 -17.36 -28.27
N ALA A 248 16.29 -17.03 -28.90
CA ALA A 248 15.60 -15.76 -28.72
C ALA A 248 15.19 -15.53 -27.25
N TYR A 249 14.69 -16.58 -26.56
CA TYR A 249 14.37 -16.49 -25.13
C TYR A 249 15.62 -16.20 -24.29
N LYS A 250 16.76 -16.84 -24.58
CA LYS A 250 18.03 -16.55 -23.88
C LYS A 250 18.48 -15.12 -24.09
N ILE A 251 18.37 -14.59 -25.31
CA ILE A 251 18.70 -13.19 -25.61
C ILE A 251 17.80 -12.23 -24.81
N LEU A 252 16.50 -12.50 -24.78
CA LEU A 252 15.57 -11.72 -23.96
C LEU A 252 15.92 -11.77 -22.47
N ASP A 253 16.33 -12.93 -21.97
CA ASP A 253 16.74 -13.13 -20.58
C ASP A 253 18.04 -12.38 -20.24
N GLU A 254 18.97 -12.33 -21.16
CA GLU A 254 20.23 -11.60 -21.06
C GLU A 254 20.02 -10.07 -21.10
N ILE A 255 19.17 -9.57 -22.02
CA ILE A 255 18.84 -8.15 -22.15
C ILE A 255 18.05 -7.65 -20.94
N ALA A 256 17.18 -8.48 -20.40
CA ALA A 256 16.36 -8.10 -19.24
C ALA A 256 17.21 -8.06 -17.96
N ALA A 257 17.88 -6.95 -17.74
CA ALA A 257 18.70 -6.71 -16.58
C ALA A 257 17.86 -6.80 -15.28
N ASP A 258 18.22 -7.73 -14.41
CA ASP A 258 17.58 -7.88 -13.10
C ASP A 258 18.35 -7.07 -12.05
N VAL A 259 17.94 -5.82 -11.86
CA VAL A 259 18.58 -4.93 -10.90
C VAL A 259 18.09 -5.21 -9.50
N SER A 260 18.93 -5.86 -8.69
CA SER A 260 18.65 -6.05 -7.27
C SER A 260 19.00 -4.82 -6.45
N HIS A 261 18.00 -4.04 -6.01
CA HIS A 261 18.21 -2.87 -5.15
C HIS A 261 18.86 -3.21 -3.80
N SER A 262 18.65 -4.42 -3.27
CA SER A 262 19.34 -4.90 -2.07
C SER A 262 20.83 -5.12 -2.32
N SER A 263 21.20 -5.70 -3.46
CA SER A 263 22.58 -5.88 -3.87
C SER A 263 23.25 -4.53 -4.13
N LEU A 264 22.58 -3.60 -4.80
CA LEU A 264 23.09 -2.24 -5.00
C LEU A 264 23.37 -1.52 -3.68
N ARG A 265 22.47 -1.61 -2.69
CA ARG A 265 22.70 -1.03 -1.36
C ARG A 265 23.83 -1.70 -0.60
N ALA A 266 23.97 -3.00 -0.72
CA ALA A 266 25.09 -3.72 -0.11
C ALA A 266 26.42 -3.32 -0.74
N VAL A 267 26.46 -3.23 -2.07
CA VAL A 267 27.65 -2.78 -2.83
C VAL A 267 27.95 -1.31 -2.53
N ASP A 268 26.95 -0.42 -2.51
CA ASP A 268 27.14 1.00 -2.14
C ASP A 268 27.74 1.15 -0.74
N ARG A 269 27.20 0.38 0.24
CA ARG A 269 27.71 0.42 1.61
C ARG A 269 29.13 -0.12 1.72
N PHE A 270 29.40 -1.21 1.01
CA PHE A 270 30.73 -1.80 0.92
C PHE A 270 31.73 -0.85 0.25
N LEU A 271 31.36 -0.25 -0.88
CA LEU A 271 32.21 0.70 -1.59
C LEU A 271 32.47 1.95 -0.75
N ARG A 272 31.47 2.52 -0.09
CA ARG A 272 31.66 3.66 0.83
C ARG A 272 32.63 3.32 1.95
N TRP A 273 32.50 2.14 2.56
CA TRP A 273 33.43 1.69 3.59
C TRP A 273 34.84 1.52 3.02
N LEU A 274 34.96 0.89 1.85
CA LEU A 274 36.26 0.66 1.18
C LEU A 274 36.94 1.99 0.84
N TRP A 275 36.23 2.92 0.21
CA TRP A 275 36.76 4.23 -0.16
C TRP A 275 37.19 5.04 1.08
N ASN A 276 36.38 5.07 2.11
CA ASN A 276 36.71 5.76 3.34
C ASN A 276 37.97 5.15 4.05
N LYS A 277 38.26 3.89 3.75
CA LYS A 277 39.44 3.23 4.29
C LYS A 277 40.69 3.40 3.42
N LEU A 278 40.52 3.50 2.12
CA LEU A 278 41.60 3.66 1.16
C LEU A 278 42.01 5.12 0.96
N TYR A 279 41.10 6.04 1.10
CA TYR A 279 41.33 7.47 0.86
C TYR A 279 41.13 8.27 2.14
N SER A 280 42.07 9.19 2.42
CA SER A 280 42.02 10.07 3.60
C SER A 280 41.00 11.19 3.50
N GLY A 281 40.26 11.28 2.39
CA GLY A 281 39.27 12.29 2.11
C GLY A 281 39.34 12.78 0.67
N ILE A 282 38.41 13.67 0.32
CA ILE A 282 38.36 14.36 -0.98
C ILE A 282 38.53 15.85 -0.65
N ASP A 283 39.56 16.47 -1.16
CA ASP A 283 39.74 17.92 -1.09
C ASP A 283 39.05 18.56 -2.31
N VAL A 284 37.93 19.24 -2.06
CA VAL A 284 37.16 19.89 -3.10
C VAL A 284 37.46 21.37 -3.14
N GLN A 285 38.25 21.77 -4.11
CA GLN A 285 38.61 23.17 -4.32
C GLN A 285 37.50 23.89 -5.11
N ASN A 286 37.30 25.16 -4.80
CA ASN A 286 36.29 26.04 -5.47
C ASN A 286 34.83 25.63 -5.34
N SER A 287 34.45 24.75 -4.42
CA SER A 287 33.06 24.32 -4.18
C SER A 287 32.10 25.51 -3.93
N ASN A 288 32.56 26.54 -3.23
CA ASN A 288 31.80 27.75 -2.96
C ASN A 288 31.47 28.53 -4.24
N ARG A 289 32.34 28.54 -5.24
CA ARG A 289 32.12 29.20 -6.52
C ARG A 289 31.06 28.47 -7.35
N VAL A 290 31.13 27.13 -7.38
CA VAL A 290 30.12 26.30 -8.05
C VAL A 290 28.76 26.46 -7.39
N ARG A 291 28.71 26.48 -6.06
CA ARG A 291 27.48 26.69 -5.31
C ARG A 291 26.88 28.06 -5.57
N LYS A 292 27.70 29.09 -5.69
CA LYS A 292 27.23 30.44 -6.02
C LYS A 292 26.64 30.50 -7.42
N LEU A 293 27.32 29.93 -8.42
CA LEU A 293 26.82 29.85 -9.79
C LEU A 293 25.50 29.06 -9.90
N ALA A 294 25.36 27.96 -9.16
CA ALA A 294 24.11 27.20 -9.11
C ALA A 294 22.98 28.01 -8.47
N LEU A 295 23.27 28.83 -7.46
CA LEU A 295 22.25 29.74 -6.86
C LEU A 295 21.87 30.90 -7.79
N GLU A 296 22.75 31.31 -8.67
CA GLU A 296 22.53 32.32 -9.69
C GLU A 296 21.77 31.77 -10.93
N GLY A 297 21.43 30.48 -10.93
CA GLY A 297 20.67 29.84 -12.02
C GLY A 297 21.49 29.44 -13.25
N HIS A 298 22.81 29.35 -13.11
CA HIS A 298 23.68 28.81 -14.16
C HIS A 298 23.68 27.27 -14.06
N GLU A 299 23.32 26.58 -15.14
CA GLU A 299 23.44 25.11 -15.30
C GLU A 299 24.86 24.69 -15.65
#